data_5d35195c888f329d9d9ee5da2f6bf6ee
#
_entry.id   5d35195c888f329d9d9ee5da2f6bf6ee
#
_cell.length_a   1.000
_cell.length_b   1.000
_cell.length_c   1.000
_cell.angle_alpha   90.00
_cell.angle_beta   90.00
_cell.angle_gamma   90.00
#
_symmetry.space_group_name_H-M   'P 1'
#
loop_
_entity.id
_entity.type
_entity.pdbx_description
1 polymer ?
#
loop_
_entity_poly.entity_id
_entity_poly.type
_entity_poly.pdbx_seq_one_letter_code
_entity_poly.pdbx_strand_id
1 'polypeptide(L)'
;MMHSVLDFSSFIKFFVGLFALVNPIGVLPVFIGMTSYQDNKERDKTNLTANVSVVLILWVSLFFGDGILRLFGISIDSFRIAGGILVMTIAMSMIGGKLGEHKQNKQEKTENANRESVGVVPLALPLMAGPGAISSTIVWSSRYHGWPNLVGLSLTIALFSFCCWLSFRAAPMIVRLLGQTGINVVTRIMGLLLMSLGIEFIVTGLRSTFPGLL
;
A
#
# COMPACT_ATOMS: atom_id res chain seq x y z
N MET A 1 11.84 -16.53 -28.98
CA MET A 1 12.49 -16.34 -27.66
C MET A 1 11.42 -16.54 -26.60
N MET A 2 11.50 -17.63 -25.84
CA MET A 2 10.60 -17.91 -24.72
C MET A 2 10.83 -16.83 -23.66
N HIS A 3 9.91 -15.85 -23.56
CA HIS A 3 9.83 -15.04 -22.35
C HIS A 3 9.60 -15.98 -21.18
N SER A 4 10.51 -15.98 -20.23
CA SER A 4 10.38 -16.73 -18.98
C SER A 4 9.02 -16.43 -18.37
N VAL A 5 8.22 -17.48 -18.18
CA VAL A 5 6.81 -17.41 -17.72
C VAL A 5 6.68 -16.72 -16.35
N LEU A 6 7.79 -16.52 -15.64
CA LEU A 6 7.86 -15.85 -14.35
C LEU A 6 9.03 -14.84 -14.38
N ASP A 7 8.71 -13.56 -14.41
CA ASP A 7 9.69 -12.49 -14.22
C ASP A 7 9.86 -12.17 -12.73
N PHE A 8 10.80 -12.88 -12.10
CA PHE A 8 11.08 -12.71 -10.67
C PHE A 8 11.47 -11.27 -10.30
N SER A 9 12.14 -10.55 -11.22
CA SER A 9 12.48 -9.13 -11.03
C SER A 9 11.23 -8.27 -10.87
N SER A 10 10.17 -8.56 -11.61
CA SER A 10 8.90 -7.87 -11.53
C SER A 10 8.19 -8.08 -10.19
N PHE A 11 8.23 -9.29 -9.63
CA PHE A 11 7.65 -9.56 -8.32
C PHE A 11 8.39 -8.82 -7.20
N ILE A 12 9.73 -8.74 -7.29
CA ILE A 12 10.52 -7.94 -6.34
C ILE A 12 10.16 -6.45 -6.45
N LYS A 13 10.06 -5.91 -7.67
CA LYS A 13 9.67 -4.50 -7.88
C LYS A 13 8.28 -4.21 -7.32
N PHE A 14 7.33 -5.12 -7.54
CA PHE A 14 5.99 -5.00 -6.99
C PHE A 14 6.00 -5.03 -5.45
N PHE A 15 6.74 -5.97 -4.85
CA PHE A 15 6.92 -6.06 -3.40
C PHE A 15 7.48 -4.76 -2.82
N VAL A 16 8.58 -4.27 -3.39
CA VAL A 16 9.24 -3.02 -2.94
C VAL A 16 8.31 -1.82 -3.13
N GLY A 17 7.58 -1.77 -4.24
CA GLY A 17 6.57 -0.74 -4.48
C GLY A 17 5.45 -0.75 -3.43
N LEU A 18 4.89 -1.92 -3.10
CA LEU A 18 3.89 -2.05 -2.03
C LEU A 18 4.48 -1.66 -0.67
N PHE A 19 5.72 -2.09 -0.38
CA PHE A 19 6.39 -1.76 0.88
C PHE A 19 6.61 -0.25 1.03
N ALA A 20 6.98 0.43 -0.05
CA ALA A 20 7.12 1.89 -0.06
C ALA A 20 5.76 2.59 0.10
N LEU A 21 4.73 2.15 -0.66
CA LEU A 21 3.37 2.73 -0.63
C LEU A 21 2.71 2.63 0.74
N VAL A 22 2.76 1.46 1.34
CA VAL A 22 2.13 1.21 2.64
C VAL A 22 2.99 1.78 3.77
N ASN A 23 4.33 1.77 3.57
CA ASN A 23 5.30 2.22 4.56
C ASN A 23 5.02 1.66 5.96
N PRO A 24 5.11 0.34 6.16
CA PRO A 24 4.74 -0.28 7.43
C PRO A 24 5.51 0.31 8.62
N ILE A 25 6.77 0.69 8.43
CA ILE A 25 7.60 1.31 9.48
C ILE A 25 7.02 2.67 9.91
N GLY A 26 6.60 3.49 8.95
CA GLY A 26 5.98 4.78 9.23
C GLY A 26 4.59 4.67 9.88
N VAL A 27 3.91 3.52 9.71
CA VAL A 27 2.60 3.24 10.32
C VAL A 27 2.75 2.71 11.77
N LEU A 28 3.93 2.21 12.19
CA LEU A 28 4.14 1.63 13.52
C LEU A 28 3.68 2.53 14.67
N PRO A 29 4.00 3.84 14.71
CA PRO A 29 3.55 4.70 15.81
C PRO A 29 2.02 4.82 15.85
N VAL A 30 1.38 4.84 14.67
CA VAL A 30 -0.10 4.89 14.57
C VAL A 30 -0.69 3.59 15.09
N PHE A 31 -0.15 2.43 14.68
CA PHE A 31 -0.58 1.12 15.18
C PHE A 31 -0.46 1.02 16.71
N ILE A 32 0.68 1.43 17.29
CA ILE A 32 0.88 1.42 18.74
C ILE A 32 -0.10 2.35 19.43
N GLY A 33 -0.30 3.57 18.92
CA GLY A 33 -1.24 4.55 19.48
C GLY A 33 -2.68 4.00 19.50
N MET A 34 -3.10 3.36 18.40
CA MET A 34 -4.45 2.81 18.25
C MET A 34 -4.69 1.53 19.05
N THR A 35 -3.65 0.80 19.42
CA THR A 35 -3.73 -0.44 20.20
C THR A 35 -3.21 -0.30 21.62
N SER A 36 -2.97 0.93 22.09
CA SER A 36 -2.37 1.21 23.40
C SER A 36 -3.20 0.73 24.58
N TYR A 37 -4.52 0.66 24.41
CA TYR A 37 -5.49 0.21 25.42
C TYR A 37 -5.73 -1.31 25.37
N GLN A 38 -5.22 -2.01 24.33
CA GLN A 38 -5.40 -3.44 24.14
C GLN A 38 -4.34 -4.24 24.89
N ASP A 39 -4.72 -5.39 25.41
CA ASP A 39 -3.76 -6.37 25.91
C ASP A 39 -2.96 -7.01 24.75
N ASN A 40 -1.97 -7.82 25.06
CA ASN A 40 -1.11 -8.44 24.04
C ASN A 40 -1.90 -9.37 23.10
N LYS A 41 -2.92 -10.08 23.59
CA LYS A 41 -3.72 -11.00 22.78
C LYS A 41 -4.67 -10.25 21.85
N GLU A 42 -5.29 -9.20 22.35
CA GLU A 42 -6.16 -8.34 21.55
C GLU A 42 -5.36 -7.60 20.47
N ARG A 43 -4.18 -7.11 20.82
CA ARG A 43 -3.26 -6.47 19.86
C ARG A 43 -2.81 -7.42 18.77
N ASP A 44 -2.46 -8.66 19.11
CA ASP A 44 -2.08 -9.68 18.12
C ASP A 44 -3.27 -10.03 17.21
N LYS A 45 -4.49 -10.10 17.74
CA LYS A 45 -5.72 -10.29 16.97
C LYS A 45 -5.98 -9.11 16.03
N THR A 46 -5.85 -7.88 16.51
CA THR A 46 -5.98 -6.66 15.71
C THR A 46 -4.96 -6.63 14.57
N ASN A 47 -3.70 -6.96 14.87
CA ASN A 47 -2.63 -7.06 13.88
C ASN A 47 -2.95 -8.11 12.80
N LEU A 48 -3.37 -9.30 13.19
CA LEU A 48 -3.74 -10.36 12.25
C LEU A 48 -4.93 -9.94 11.39
N THR A 49 -5.98 -9.39 11.99
CA THR A 49 -7.17 -8.92 11.29
C THR A 49 -6.83 -7.84 10.26
N ALA A 50 -5.99 -6.88 10.63
CA ALA A 50 -5.54 -5.82 9.73
C ALA A 50 -4.82 -6.41 8.50
N ASN A 51 -3.87 -7.28 8.72
CA ASN A 51 -3.05 -7.84 7.64
C ASN A 51 -3.84 -8.81 6.74
N VAL A 52 -4.74 -9.63 7.29
CA VAL A 52 -5.65 -10.47 6.51
C VAL A 52 -6.58 -9.58 5.65
N SER A 53 -7.11 -8.51 6.21
CA SER A 53 -7.95 -7.56 5.45
C SER A 53 -7.17 -6.90 4.30
N VAL A 54 -5.90 -6.54 4.52
CA VAL A 54 -5.02 -6.01 3.46
C VAL A 54 -4.87 -7.02 2.32
N VAL A 55 -4.60 -8.30 2.63
CA VAL A 55 -4.51 -9.36 1.60
C VAL A 55 -5.81 -9.46 0.81
N LEU A 56 -6.94 -9.52 1.50
CA LEU A 56 -8.25 -9.64 0.83
C LEU A 56 -8.54 -8.45 -0.06
N ILE A 57 -8.31 -7.22 0.41
CA ILE A 57 -8.55 -6.00 -0.37
C ILE A 57 -7.65 -5.97 -1.62
N LEU A 58 -6.35 -6.27 -1.45
CA LEU A 58 -5.41 -6.27 -2.58
C LEU A 58 -5.67 -7.43 -3.54
N TRP A 59 -6.12 -8.60 -3.07
CA TRP A 59 -6.56 -9.70 -3.94
C TRP A 59 -7.82 -9.34 -4.74
N VAL A 60 -8.82 -8.74 -4.11
CA VAL A 60 -9.99 -8.23 -4.83
C VAL A 60 -9.55 -7.23 -5.91
N SER A 61 -8.63 -6.32 -5.59
CA SER A 61 -8.08 -5.37 -6.54
C SER A 61 -7.30 -6.04 -7.67
N LEU A 62 -6.52 -7.09 -7.35
CA LEU A 62 -5.73 -7.86 -8.31
C LEU A 62 -6.60 -8.60 -9.33
N PHE A 63 -7.64 -9.28 -8.86
CA PHE A 63 -8.45 -10.16 -9.71
C PHE A 63 -9.61 -9.45 -10.39
N PHE A 64 -10.20 -8.46 -9.74
CA PHE A 64 -11.41 -7.79 -10.22
C PHE A 64 -11.18 -6.33 -10.63
N GLY A 65 -10.04 -5.74 -10.31
CA GLY A 65 -9.77 -4.32 -10.54
C GLY A 65 -9.88 -3.92 -12.01
N ASP A 66 -9.29 -4.67 -12.93
CA ASP A 66 -9.40 -4.43 -14.39
C ASP A 66 -10.86 -4.53 -14.87
N GLY A 67 -11.60 -5.53 -14.41
CA GLY A 67 -13.03 -5.68 -14.73
C GLY A 67 -13.86 -4.50 -14.23
N ILE A 68 -13.59 -4.02 -13.03
CA ILE A 68 -14.26 -2.84 -12.48
C ILE A 68 -13.96 -1.61 -13.34
N LEU A 69 -12.69 -1.36 -13.71
CA LEU A 69 -12.34 -0.23 -14.57
C LEU A 69 -13.05 -0.27 -15.90
N ARG A 70 -13.13 -1.44 -16.55
CA ARG A 70 -13.86 -1.62 -17.81
C ARG A 70 -15.36 -1.34 -17.66
N LEU A 71 -15.96 -1.77 -16.55
CA LEU A 71 -17.38 -1.49 -16.26
C LEU A 71 -17.66 0.02 -16.21
N PHE A 72 -16.74 0.80 -15.66
CA PHE A 72 -16.83 2.27 -15.62
C PHE A 72 -16.33 2.97 -16.90
N GLY A 73 -15.87 2.22 -17.90
CA GLY A 73 -15.30 2.80 -19.14
C GLY A 73 -13.96 3.52 -18.91
N ILE A 74 -13.25 3.21 -17.84
CA ILE A 74 -11.97 3.84 -17.47
C ILE A 74 -10.82 3.02 -18.08
N SER A 75 -9.95 3.69 -18.87
CA SER A 75 -8.73 3.04 -19.37
C SER A 75 -7.72 2.82 -18.25
N ILE A 76 -6.94 1.73 -18.37
CA ILE A 76 -5.86 1.41 -17.42
C ILE A 76 -4.82 2.54 -17.37
N ASP A 77 -4.54 3.17 -18.51
CA ASP A 77 -3.56 4.25 -18.60
C ASP A 77 -4.05 5.52 -17.90
N SER A 78 -5.33 5.88 -18.07
CA SER A 78 -5.95 6.97 -17.29
C SER A 78 -5.94 6.69 -15.79
N PHE A 79 -6.26 5.44 -15.40
CA PHE A 79 -6.21 5.01 -14.01
C PHE A 79 -4.79 5.01 -13.43
N ARG A 80 -3.79 4.65 -14.26
CA ARG A 80 -2.36 4.72 -13.90
C ARG A 80 -1.92 6.15 -13.63
N ILE A 81 -2.31 7.11 -14.49
CA ILE A 81 -2.03 8.54 -14.30
C ILE A 81 -2.66 9.03 -13.00
N ALA A 82 -3.95 8.75 -12.78
CA ALA A 82 -4.67 9.12 -11.56
C ALA A 82 -4.01 8.51 -10.31
N GLY A 83 -3.64 7.22 -10.38
CA GLY A 83 -2.89 6.53 -9.33
C GLY A 83 -1.53 7.17 -9.05
N GLY A 84 -0.80 7.60 -10.09
CA GLY A 84 0.45 8.32 -9.97
C GLY A 84 0.30 9.65 -9.23
N ILE A 85 -0.72 10.45 -9.56
CA ILE A 85 -1.04 11.70 -8.87
C ILE A 85 -1.33 11.44 -7.38
N LEU A 86 -2.11 10.41 -7.09
CA LEU A 86 -2.45 10.03 -5.73
C LEU A 86 -1.22 9.61 -4.94
N VAL A 87 -0.35 8.77 -5.53
CA VAL A 87 0.92 8.34 -4.92
C VAL A 87 1.83 9.54 -4.64
N MET A 88 1.92 10.51 -5.56
CA MET A 88 2.66 11.75 -5.33
C MET A 88 2.09 12.57 -4.17
N THR A 89 0.77 12.68 -4.04
CA THR A 89 0.12 13.36 -2.91
C THR A 89 0.48 12.73 -1.57
N ILE A 90 0.48 11.39 -1.50
CA ILE A 90 0.92 10.63 -0.33
C ILE A 90 2.40 10.89 -0.05
N ALA A 91 3.24 10.84 -1.08
CA ALA A 91 4.67 11.07 -0.99
C ALA A 91 5.00 12.47 -0.43
N MET A 92 4.31 13.51 -0.90
CA MET A 92 4.46 14.88 -0.38
C MET A 92 4.13 14.97 1.11
N SER A 93 3.07 14.29 1.57
CA SER A 93 2.70 14.24 2.98
C SER A 93 3.77 13.55 3.82
N MET A 94 4.38 12.48 3.30
CA MET A 94 5.45 11.74 3.97
C MET A 94 6.73 12.59 4.09
N ILE A 95 7.13 13.27 3.01
CA ILE A 95 8.31 14.15 3.00
C ILE A 95 8.10 15.34 3.94
N GLY A 96 6.89 15.91 3.96
CA GLY A 96 6.51 17.03 4.83
C GLY A 96 6.35 16.68 6.32
N GLY A 97 6.47 15.40 6.69
CA GLY A 97 6.31 14.94 8.07
C GLY A 97 4.86 14.91 8.56
N LYS A 98 3.87 15.06 7.68
CA LYS A 98 2.43 15.08 7.99
C LYS A 98 1.77 13.70 7.80
N LEU A 99 2.52 12.63 8.09
CA LEU A 99 2.00 11.26 8.00
C LEU A 99 0.88 11.09 9.03
N GLY A 100 -0.32 10.84 8.56
CA GLY A 100 -1.50 10.66 9.41
C GLY A 100 -2.57 11.74 9.25
N GLU A 101 -2.23 12.97 8.86
CA GLU A 101 -3.24 14.02 8.64
C GLU A 101 -4.07 13.78 7.38
N HIS A 102 -3.47 13.17 6.33
CA HIS A 102 -4.17 12.86 5.08
C HIS A 102 -4.77 11.45 5.04
N LYS A 103 -4.36 10.55 5.94
CA LYS A 103 -4.86 9.16 5.99
C LYS A 103 -6.09 8.98 6.89
N GLN A 104 -6.48 9.99 7.66
CA GLN A 104 -7.68 9.95 8.51
C GLN A 104 -8.43 11.28 8.46
N ASN A 105 -9.72 11.25 8.09
CA ASN A 105 -10.62 12.38 8.28
C ASN A 105 -10.83 12.64 9.79
N LYS A 106 -10.94 13.92 10.20
CA LYS A 106 -11.16 14.29 11.60
C LYS A 106 -12.42 13.65 12.22
N GLN A 107 -13.43 13.36 11.42
CA GLN A 107 -14.66 12.67 11.82
C GLN A 107 -14.43 11.19 12.12
N GLU A 108 -13.58 10.50 11.31
CA GLU A 108 -13.22 9.10 11.54
C GLU A 108 -12.43 8.88 12.84
N LYS A 109 -11.67 9.90 13.30
CA LYS A 109 -10.93 9.82 14.58
C LYS A 109 -11.87 9.74 15.79
N THR A 110 -13.02 10.42 15.75
CA THR A 110 -13.97 10.48 16.86
C THR A 110 -14.88 9.25 16.91
N GLU A 111 -15.23 8.70 15.74
CA GLU A 111 -16.06 7.50 15.65
C GLU A 111 -15.28 6.21 15.94
N ASN A 112 -13.97 6.19 15.68
CA ASN A 112 -13.11 5.01 15.88
C ASN A 112 -12.75 4.74 17.35
N ALA A 113 -12.88 5.72 18.23
CA ALA A 113 -12.67 5.54 19.68
C ALA A 113 -13.67 4.56 20.33
N ASN A 114 -14.79 4.26 19.65
CA ASN A 114 -15.87 3.42 20.15
C ASN A 114 -16.09 2.12 19.37
N ARG A 115 -15.17 1.71 18.44
CA ARG A 115 -15.38 0.54 17.59
C ARG A 115 -14.54 -0.66 18.01
N GLU A 116 -15.19 -1.83 18.12
CA GLU A 116 -14.58 -3.14 18.43
C GLU A 116 -13.61 -3.67 17.35
N SER A 117 -13.51 -3.08 16.14
CA SER A 117 -12.71 -3.60 15.02
C SER A 117 -11.71 -2.61 14.44
N VAL A 118 -10.76 -2.17 15.26
CA VAL A 118 -9.64 -1.28 14.83
C VAL A 118 -8.76 -1.91 13.73
N GLY A 119 -8.78 -3.24 13.59
CA GLY A 119 -7.95 -3.94 12.61
C GLY A 119 -8.39 -3.74 11.16
N VAL A 120 -9.69 -3.58 10.88
CA VAL A 120 -10.20 -3.36 9.52
C VAL A 120 -10.22 -1.89 9.18
N VAL A 121 -10.83 -1.08 10.03
CA VAL A 121 -10.91 0.37 9.88
C VAL A 121 -10.42 1.01 11.19
N PRO A 122 -9.43 1.89 11.13
CA PRO A 122 -8.75 2.45 9.96
C PRO A 122 -7.41 1.79 9.58
N LEU A 123 -6.98 0.69 10.20
CA LEU A 123 -5.66 0.11 9.94
C LEU A 123 -5.54 -0.49 8.54
N ALA A 124 -6.41 -1.45 8.17
CA ALA A 124 -6.37 -2.01 6.82
C ALA A 124 -6.81 -0.98 5.78
N LEU A 125 -7.94 -0.33 5.98
CA LEU A 125 -8.45 0.77 5.17
C LEU A 125 -8.62 2.02 6.03
N PRO A 126 -8.10 3.19 5.63
CA PRO A 126 -7.34 3.49 4.41
C PRO A 126 -5.81 3.43 4.58
N LEU A 127 -5.28 3.05 5.77
CA LEU A 127 -3.86 3.23 6.11
C LEU A 127 -2.93 2.32 5.30
N MET A 128 -3.20 1.00 5.28
CA MET A 128 -2.33 0.02 4.62
C MET A 128 -2.77 -0.25 3.18
N ALA A 129 -3.99 -0.74 2.96
CA ALA A 129 -4.56 -0.93 1.63
C ALA A 129 -5.27 0.36 1.16
N GLY A 130 -4.57 1.48 1.19
CA GLY A 130 -5.08 2.75 0.72
C GLY A 130 -5.17 2.80 -0.82
N PRO A 131 -5.77 3.89 -1.37
CA PRO A 131 -5.99 4.03 -2.81
C PRO A 131 -4.71 3.86 -3.63
N GLY A 132 -3.54 4.26 -3.12
CA GLY A 132 -2.25 4.08 -3.79
C GLY A 132 -1.86 2.61 -3.94
N ALA A 133 -2.02 1.77 -2.90
CA ALA A 133 -1.72 0.34 -2.96
C ALA A 133 -2.71 -0.40 -3.87
N ILE A 134 -4.00 -0.05 -3.80
CA ILE A 134 -5.05 -0.58 -4.68
C ILE A 134 -4.74 -0.24 -6.14
N SER A 135 -4.48 1.03 -6.44
CA SER A 135 -4.16 1.51 -7.78
C SER A 135 -2.91 0.82 -8.34
N SER A 136 -1.84 0.74 -7.55
CA SER A 136 -0.63 0.03 -7.92
C SER A 136 -0.92 -1.44 -8.25
N THR A 137 -1.71 -2.13 -7.41
CA THR A 137 -2.05 -3.55 -7.61
C THR A 137 -2.83 -3.76 -8.92
N ILE A 138 -3.81 -2.90 -9.23
CA ILE A 138 -4.57 -2.97 -10.48
C ILE A 138 -3.66 -2.73 -11.68
N VAL A 139 -2.78 -1.74 -11.63
CA VAL A 139 -1.81 -1.46 -12.71
C VAL A 139 -0.87 -2.64 -12.94
N TRP A 140 -0.40 -3.30 -11.89
CA TRP A 140 0.47 -4.46 -12.02
C TRP A 140 -0.30 -5.67 -12.59
N SER A 141 -1.53 -5.95 -12.14
CA SER A 141 -2.35 -7.04 -12.67
C SER A 141 -2.65 -6.86 -14.15
N SER A 142 -2.89 -5.63 -14.58
CA SER A 142 -3.19 -5.31 -15.98
C SER A 142 -1.95 -5.38 -16.89
N ARG A 143 -0.74 -5.27 -16.33
CA ARG A 143 0.51 -5.39 -17.10
C ARG A 143 0.98 -6.84 -17.25
N TYR A 144 0.72 -7.66 -16.26
CA TYR A 144 1.20 -9.04 -16.18
C TYR A 144 0.01 -10.02 -16.24
N HIS A 145 -0.49 -10.27 -17.44
CA HIS A 145 -1.61 -11.17 -17.68
C HIS A 145 -1.18 -12.64 -17.57
N GLY A 146 -2.14 -13.51 -17.30
CA GLY A 146 -1.94 -14.95 -17.22
C GLY A 146 -1.84 -15.50 -15.81
N TRP A 147 -2.36 -16.70 -15.62
CA TRP A 147 -2.45 -17.37 -14.31
C TRP A 147 -1.12 -17.45 -13.55
N PRO A 148 0.05 -17.77 -14.18
CA PRO A 148 1.31 -17.83 -13.43
C PRO A 148 1.71 -16.49 -12.82
N ASN A 149 1.49 -15.38 -13.55
CA ASN A 149 1.80 -14.04 -13.06
C ASN A 149 0.83 -13.60 -11.96
N LEU A 150 -0.47 -13.87 -12.11
CA LEU A 150 -1.47 -13.57 -11.07
C LEU A 150 -1.20 -14.35 -9.78
N VAL A 151 -0.79 -15.62 -9.87
CA VAL A 151 -0.36 -16.41 -8.72
C VAL A 151 0.89 -15.81 -8.09
N GLY A 152 1.89 -15.43 -8.89
CA GLY A 152 3.10 -14.78 -8.40
C GLY A 152 2.81 -13.46 -7.68
N LEU A 153 1.96 -12.60 -8.25
CA LEU A 153 1.53 -11.36 -7.63
C LEU A 153 0.73 -11.61 -6.33
N SER A 154 -0.14 -12.64 -6.33
CA SER A 154 -0.90 -13.03 -5.13
C SER A 154 0.00 -13.48 -3.99
N LEU A 155 1.02 -14.30 -4.30
CA LEU A 155 2.03 -14.73 -3.33
C LEU A 155 2.87 -13.54 -2.84
N THR A 156 3.17 -12.59 -3.72
CA THR A 156 3.89 -11.36 -3.35
C THR A 156 3.07 -10.51 -2.37
N ILE A 157 1.76 -10.37 -2.59
CA ILE A 157 0.85 -9.68 -1.66
C ILE A 157 0.83 -10.41 -0.31
N ALA A 158 0.71 -11.73 -0.31
CA ALA A 158 0.70 -12.52 0.92
C ALA A 158 2.03 -12.38 1.70
N LEU A 159 3.17 -12.47 1.00
CA LEU A 159 4.48 -12.26 1.59
C LEU A 159 4.64 -10.84 2.15
N PHE A 160 4.20 -9.83 1.40
CA PHE A 160 4.20 -8.43 1.83
C PHE A 160 3.40 -8.26 3.13
N SER A 161 2.17 -8.78 3.17
CA SER A 161 1.31 -8.71 4.35
C SER A 161 1.92 -9.45 5.54
N PHE A 162 2.56 -10.60 5.31
CA PHE A 162 3.30 -11.31 6.35
C PHE A 162 4.45 -10.49 6.93
N CYS A 163 5.21 -9.79 6.08
CA CYS A 163 6.26 -8.86 6.54
C CYS A 163 5.68 -7.69 7.35
N CYS A 164 4.53 -7.15 6.96
CA CYS A 164 3.82 -6.12 7.73
C CYS A 164 3.36 -6.66 9.09
N TRP A 165 2.77 -7.85 9.11
CA TRP A 165 2.34 -8.52 10.34
C TRP A 165 3.51 -8.71 11.31
N LEU A 166 4.66 -9.16 10.81
CA LEU A 166 5.88 -9.34 11.60
C LEU A 166 6.41 -8.00 12.13
N SER A 167 6.38 -6.96 11.28
CA SER A 167 6.80 -5.60 11.66
C SER A 167 5.92 -5.05 12.78
N PHE A 168 4.61 -5.23 12.69
CA PHE A 168 3.67 -4.76 13.73
C PHE A 168 3.79 -5.57 15.02
N ARG A 169 4.07 -6.87 14.93
CA ARG A 169 4.38 -7.68 16.10
C ARG A 169 5.65 -7.21 16.81
N ALA A 170 6.65 -6.79 16.04
CA ALA A 170 7.91 -6.24 16.55
C ALA A 170 7.82 -4.72 16.83
N ALA A 171 6.67 -4.08 16.66
CA ALA A 171 6.50 -2.63 16.75
C ALA A 171 7.11 -2.00 18.01
N PRO A 172 6.89 -2.51 19.25
CA PRO A 172 7.45 -1.90 20.45
C PRO A 172 8.99 -1.88 20.43
N MET A 173 9.59 -2.94 19.88
CA MET A 173 11.06 -3.07 19.76
C MET A 173 11.59 -2.10 18.68
N ILE A 174 10.95 -2.05 17.52
CA ILE A 174 11.36 -1.20 16.38
C ILE A 174 11.27 0.28 16.77
N VAL A 175 10.16 0.70 17.38
CA VAL A 175 9.96 2.09 17.81
C VAL A 175 10.96 2.48 18.89
N ARG A 176 11.28 1.56 19.82
CA ARG A 176 12.30 1.81 20.85
C ARG A 176 13.71 1.92 20.25
N LEU A 177 14.03 1.12 19.22
CA LEU A 177 15.35 1.11 18.58
C LEU A 177 15.58 2.33 17.69
N LEU A 178 14.61 2.64 16.82
CA LEU A 178 14.70 3.74 15.86
C LEU A 178 14.44 5.11 16.50
N GLY A 179 13.63 5.15 17.54
CA GLY A 179 13.06 6.37 18.08
C GLY A 179 12.21 7.13 17.06
N GLN A 180 11.61 8.23 17.48
CA GLN A 180 10.78 9.06 16.61
C GLN A 180 11.56 9.64 15.42
N THR A 181 12.80 10.04 15.67
CA THR A 181 13.68 10.61 14.63
C THR A 181 14.00 9.59 13.55
N GLY A 182 14.35 8.34 13.93
CA GLY A 182 14.65 7.27 12.96
C GLY A 182 13.42 6.93 12.11
N ILE A 183 12.24 6.83 12.71
CA ILE A 183 10.99 6.60 12.01
C ILE A 183 10.69 7.73 11.01
N ASN A 184 10.89 8.99 11.41
CA ASN A 184 10.68 10.13 10.54
C ASN A 184 11.67 10.14 9.35
N VAL A 185 12.93 9.78 9.57
CA VAL A 185 13.92 9.66 8.49
C VAL A 185 13.53 8.58 7.49
N VAL A 186 13.21 7.38 7.97
CA VAL A 186 12.74 6.27 7.10
C VAL A 186 11.50 6.70 6.31
N THR A 187 10.53 7.32 6.97
CA THR A 187 9.30 7.80 6.32
C THR A 187 9.58 8.81 5.21
N ARG A 188 10.50 9.74 5.41
CA ARG A 188 10.88 10.74 4.37
C ARG A 188 11.60 10.09 3.20
N ILE A 189 12.50 9.13 3.46
CA ILE A 189 13.18 8.36 2.39
C ILE A 189 12.15 7.58 1.56
N MET A 190 11.21 6.89 2.22
CA MET A 190 10.12 6.20 1.53
C MET A 190 9.24 7.18 0.74
N GLY A 191 9.00 8.37 1.26
CA GLY A 191 8.31 9.44 0.53
C GLY A 191 9.01 9.85 -0.76
N LEU A 192 10.34 9.98 -0.77
CA LEU A 192 11.11 10.28 -1.99
C LEU A 192 11.01 9.16 -3.03
N LEU A 193 11.10 7.89 -2.58
CA LEU A 193 10.92 6.72 -3.46
C LEU A 193 9.51 6.68 -4.06
N LEU A 194 8.50 6.98 -3.26
CA LEU A 194 7.11 7.08 -3.72
C LEU A 194 6.88 8.22 -4.70
N MET A 195 7.53 9.36 -4.50
CA MET A 195 7.46 10.48 -5.43
C MET A 195 7.96 10.05 -6.82
N SER A 196 9.11 9.37 -6.86
CA SER A 196 9.67 8.84 -8.10
C SER A 196 8.76 7.79 -8.75
N LEU A 197 8.16 6.88 -7.96
CA LEU A 197 7.20 5.90 -8.45
C LEU A 197 5.93 6.56 -9.02
N GLY A 198 5.42 7.59 -8.37
CA GLY A 198 4.26 8.35 -8.85
C GLY A 198 4.53 9.02 -10.21
N ILE A 199 5.71 9.62 -10.37
CA ILE A 199 6.16 10.20 -11.65
C ILE A 199 6.25 9.12 -12.72
N GLU A 200 6.83 7.96 -12.42
CA GLU A 200 6.95 6.83 -13.36
C GLU A 200 5.58 6.34 -13.83
N PHE A 201 4.59 6.29 -12.94
CA PHE A 201 3.22 5.93 -13.29
C PHE A 201 2.60 6.94 -14.26
N ILE A 202 2.76 8.24 -14.00
CA ILE A 202 2.24 9.31 -14.87
C ILE A 202 2.93 9.25 -16.24
N VAL A 203 4.27 9.22 -16.27
CA VAL A 203 5.04 9.19 -17.53
C VAL A 203 4.69 7.97 -18.37
N THR A 204 4.61 6.80 -17.76
CA THR A 204 4.24 5.55 -18.46
C THR A 204 2.80 5.62 -18.98
N GLY A 205 1.85 6.15 -18.20
CA GLY A 205 0.47 6.33 -18.65
C GLY A 205 0.35 7.34 -19.81
N LEU A 206 1.08 8.45 -19.76
CA LEU A 206 1.12 9.43 -20.84
C LEU A 206 1.74 8.85 -22.13
N ARG A 207 2.85 8.10 -22.02
CA ARG A 207 3.48 7.43 -23.17
C ARG A 207 2.52 6.48 -23.89
N SER A 208 1.76 5.73 -23.11
CA SER A 208 0.77 4.78 -23.65
C SER A 208 -0.42 5.49 -24.30
N THR A 209 -0.87 6.61 -23.71
CA THR A 209 -2.01 7.38 -24.22
C THR A 209 -1.65 8.22 -25.43
N PHE A 210 -0.41 8.73 -25.51
CA PHE A 210 0.08 9.64 -26.57
C PHE A 210 1.37 9.11 -27.21
N PRO A 211 1.32 8.04 -28.00
CA PRO A 211 2.52 7.42 -28.59
C PRO A 211 3.32 8.32 -29.54
N GLY A 212 2.74 9.44 -30.00
CA GLY A 212 3.38 10.42 -30.88
C GLY A 212 4.04 11.61 -30.18
N LEU A 213 4.00 11.70 -28.85
CA LEU A 213 4.53 12.83 -28.09
C LEU A 213 5.98 12.62 -27.62
N LEU A 214 6.52 11.42 -27.80
CA LEU A 214 7.85 10.95 -27.44
C LEU A 214 8.36 10.02 -28.54
#